data_f91be880bca17f1fd789bb466c2135b3
#
_entry.id   f91be880bca17f1fd789bb466c2135b3
#
_cell.length_a   1.000
_cell.length_b   1.000
_cell.length_c   1.000
_cell.angle_alpha   90.00
_cell.angle_beta   90.00
_cell.angle_gamma   90.00
#
_symmetry.space_group_name_H-M   'P 1'
#
loop_
_entity.id
_entity.type
_entity.pdbx_description
1 polymer ?
#
loop_
_entity_poly.entity_id
_entity_poly.type
_entity_poly.pdbx_seq_one_letter_code
_entity_poly.pdbx_strand_id
1 'polypeptide(L)'
;MRTLVAAFAIATLAAACGGQAPAAQAPAPSSAAPKPDRPDLLLATTTSTQDSGLLDVLIPDFEKRTGYKVKTSAVGTGAALAIGARGDADVVLVHAPSAELDYMKAGNGDRRLLVMHNDFIVIGPPSDPARIKGLRVSEALKAIANAQATFISRGDNSGTDILEKALWKQIAISPQRPWYVEAATGMGQTLTIASEKRAYTISDRATYLARRSEIALDILVEKDPPLINVYHVITVNATRFPRVNRAGADAFADYLVAPQTQKLIAGFGVDKYGQALFFPDAGKNEEDVGR
;
A
#
# COMPACT_ATOMS: atom_id res chain seq x y z
N MET A 1 34.66 93.66 -41.89
CA MET A 1 33.36 93.82 -41.24
C MET A 1 32.98 92.46 -40.73
N ARG A 2 33.07 92.24 -39.44
CA ARG A 2 32.97 90.89 -38.80
C ARG A 2 31.70 90.89 -37.95
N THR A 3 30.76 90.07 -38.28
CA THR A 3 29.57 89.82 -37.49
C THR A 3 29.78 88.68 -36.55
N LEU A 4 29.69 88.95 -35.24
CA LEU A 4 29.67 87.95 -34.15
C LEU A 4 28.25 87.36 -34.10
N VAL A 5 28.18 86.00 -34.09
CA VAL A 5 27.00 85.24 -33.78
C VAL A 5 27.21 84.66 -32.38
N ALA A 6 26.32 85.01 -31.44
CA ALA A 6 26.33 84.52 -30.10
C ALA A 6 25.47 83.17 -30.08
N ALA A 7 26.09 82.11 -29.59
CA ALA A 7 25.41 80.81 -29.37
C ALA A 7 24.84 80.77 -27.96
N PHE A 8 23.54 80.60 -27.85
CA PHE A 8 22.77 80.27 -26.60
C PHE A 8 22.84 78.82 -26.36
N ALA A 9 23.43 78.36 -25.28
CA ALA A 9 23.43 76.99 -24.81
C ALA A 9 22.22 76.78 -23.87
N ILE A 10 21.28 75.97 -24.28
CA ILE A 10 20.14 75.50 -23.46
C ILE A 10 20.63 74.24 -22.73
N ALA A 11 20.73 74.26 -21.39
CA ALA A 11 20.99 73.14 -20.54
C ALA A 11 19.65 72.44 -20.23
N THR A 12 19.40 71.24 -20.77
CA THR A 12 18.28 70.35 -20.41
C THR A 12 18.66 69.51 -19.18
N LEU A 13 17.98 69.78 -18.07
CA LEU A 13 18.02 68.91 -16.86
C LEU A 13 17.27 67.67 -17.14
N ALA A 14 17.90 66.51 -17.28
CA ALA A 14 17.25 65.19 -17.31
C ALA A 14 17.07 64.70 -15.86
N ALA A 15 15.83 64.68 -15.36
CA ALA A 15 15.47 64.03 -14.11
C ALA A 15 15.45 62.51 -14.32
N ALA A 16 16.42 61.80 -13.77
CA ALA A 16 16.46 60.34 -13.73
C ALA A 16 15.53 59.87 -12.61
N CYS A 17 14.32 59.41 -12.94
CA CYS A 17 13.50 58.59 -12.04
C CYS A 17 14.12 57.22 -11.92
N GLY A 18 14.88 56.98 -10.84
CA GLY A 18 15.35 55.66 -10.44
C GLY A 18 14.17 54.80 -9.94
N GLY A 19 13.59 54.00 -10.83
CA GLY A 19 12.66 52.95 -10.43
C GLY A 19 13.44 51.81 -9.75
N GLN A 20 13.35 51.75 -8.42
CA GLN A 20 13.80 50.56 -7.69
C GLN A 20 12.90 49.38 -8.09
N ALA A 21 13.49 48.36 -8.73
CA ALA A 21 12.82 47.08 -8.95
C ALA A 21 12.48 46.46 -7.58
N PRO A 22 11.26 45.87 -7.39
CA PRO A 22 10.92 45.18 -6.15
C PRO A 22 11.90 44.04 -5.94
N ALA A 23 12.62 44.07 -4.82
CA ALA A 23 13.45 42.96 -4.38
C ALA A 23 12.59 41.68 -4.29
N ALA A 24 12.96 40.64 -5.04
CA ALA A 24 12.35 39.35 -4.93
C ALA A 24 12.49 38.89 -3.48
N GLN A 25 11.39 38.81 -2.77
CA GLN A 25 11.33 38.20 -1.43
C GLN A 25 11.79 36.76 -1.55
N ALA A 26 12.89 36.42 -0.89
CA ALA A 26 13.32 35.05 -0.70
C ALA A 26 12.15 34.25 -0.07
N PRO A 27 11.88 33.00 -0.52
CA PRO A 27 10.84 32.20 0.09
C PRO A 27 11.12 32.08 1.58
N ALA A 28 10.10 32.42 2.39
CA ALA A 28 10.15 32.26 3.83
C ALA A 28 10.57 30.82 4.17
N PRO A 29 11.44 30.59 5.17
CA PRO A 29 11.81 29.24 5.57
C PRO A 29 10.52 28.48 5.93
N SER A 30 10.32 27.32 5.27
CA SER A 30 9.22 26.41 5.58
C SER A 30 9.27 26.12 7.07
N SER A 31 8.30 26.59 7.84
CA SER A 31 8.22 26.30 9.26
C SER A 31 8.14 24.79 9.41
N ALA A 32 9.09 24.19 10.13
CA ALA A 32 9.02 22.79 10.49
C ALA A 32 7.65 22.53 11.15
N ALA A 33 6.96 21.46 10.75
CA ALA A 33 5.70 21.10 11.36
C ALA A 33 5.86 21.01 12.88
N PRO A 34 4.91 21.51 13.68
CA PRO A 34 5.00 21.44 15.14
C PRO A 34 5.16 19.96 15.55
N LYS A 35 6.09 19.69 16.45
CA LYS A 35 6.30 18.33 16.94
C LYS A 35 5.05 17.86 17.68
N PRO A 36 4.58 16.63 17.43
CA PRO A 36 3.44 16.08 18.15
C PRO A 36 3.78 15.86 19.63
N ASP A 37 2.81 16.09 20.53
CA ASP A 37 2.97 15.85 21.97
C ASP A 37 3.26 14.37 22.28
N ARG A 38 2.66 13.46 21.48
CA ARG A 38 2.89 12.01 21.53
C ARG A 38 3.43 11.56 20.18
N PRO A 39 4.77 11.53 20.01
CA PRO A 39 5.37 11.25 18.71
C PRO A 39 5.26 9.78 18.27
N ASP A 40 5.21 8.83 19.18
CA ASP A 40 5.12 7.41 18.86
C ASP A 40 3.75 7.05 18.29
N LEU A 41 3.75 6.34 17.16
CA LEU A 41 2.57 5.81 16.48
C LEU A 41 2.75 4.31 16.24
N LEU A 42 1.84 3.50 16.76
CA LEU A 42 1.86 2.06 16.63
C LEU A 42 1.01 1.62 15.43
N LEU A 43 1.65 1.14 14.37
CA LEU A 43 0.99 0.62 13.18
C LEU A 43 0.96 -0.91 13.22
N ALA A 44 -0.23 -1.51 13.21
CA ALA A 44 -0.39 -2.92 12.91
C ALA A 44 -0.72 -3.10 11.42
N THR A 45 0.00 -3.99 10.73
CA THR A 45 -0.18 -4.22 9.31
C THR A 45 0.13 -5.68 8.95
N THR A 46 0.17 -5.98 7.63
CA THR A 46 0.43 -7.33 7.17
C THR A 46 1.88 -7.54 6.74
N THR A 47 2.35 -8.79 6.85
CA THR A 47 3.69 -9.17 6.36
C THR A 47 3.83 -8.90 4.86
N SER A 48 2.77 -9.14 4.06
CA SER A 48 2.80 -8.85 2.62
C SER A 48 2.95 -7.35 2.34
N THR A 49 2.32 -6.48 3.12
CA THR A 49 2.49 -5.02 3.00
C THR A 49 3.93 -4.62 3.32
N GLN A 50 4.52 -5.19 4.38
CA GLN A 50 5.92 -4.96 4.74
C GLN A 50 6.87 -5.51 3.66
N ASP A 51 6.67 -6.75 3.23
CA ASP A 51 7.54 -7.46 2.27
C ASP A 51 7.53 -6.82 0.87
N SER A 52 6.46 -6.08 0.52
CA SER A 52 6.39 -5.33 -0.74
C SER A 52 7.38 -4.17 -0.81
N GLY A 53 7.86 -3.68 0.33
CA GLY A 53 8.73 -2.51 0.45
C GLY A 53 8.00 -1.16 0.38
N LEU A 54 6.67 -1.12 0.24
CA LEU A 54 5.90 0.13 0.17
C LEU A 54 6.07 0.97 1.43
N LEU A 55 6.07 0.34 2.60
CA LEU A 55 6.21 1.04 3.87
C LEU A 55 7.58 1.69 4.04
N ASP A 56 8.63 1.18 3.39
CA ASP A 56 9.98 1.75 3.41
C ASP A 56 10.05 3.12 2.69
N VAL A 57 9.03 3.42 1.86
CA VAL A 57 8.86 4.72 1.22
C VAL A 57 7.89 5.60 1.99
N LEU A 58 6.74 5.05 2.39
CA LEU A 58 5.66 5.84 3.00
C LEU A 58 5.97 6.28 4.42
N ILE A 59 6.55 5.41 5.26
CA ILE A 59 6.83 5.74 6.66
C ILE A 59 7.86 6.87 6.79
N PRO A 60 9.04 6.84 6.14
CA PRO A 60 9.99 7.94 6.25
C PRO A 60 9.45 9.28 5.74
N ASP A 61 8.63 9.26 4.68
CA ASP A 61 7.98 10.48 4.17
C ASP A 61 6.96 11.04 5.16
N PHE A 62 6.13 10.18 5.77
CA PHE A 62 5.20 10.56 6.83
C PHE A 62 5.93 11.14 8.05
N GLU A 63 6.95 10.45 8.56
CA GLU A 63 7.74 10.88 9.71
C GLU A 63 8.40 12.23 9.49
N LYS A 64 8.96 12.43 8.28
CA LYS A 64 9.60 13.69 7.89
C LYS A 64 8.60 14.85 7.86
N ARG A 65 7.39 14.62 7.40
CA ARG A 65 6.34 15.66 7.27
C ARG A 65 5.67 16.02 8.58
N THR A 66 5.54 15.05 9.47
CA THR A 66 4.67 15.21 10.64
C THR A 66 5.41 15.21 11.98
N GLY A 67 6.63 14.67 12.01
CA GLY A 67 7.40 14.49 13.25
C GLY A 67 6.97 13.30 14.10
N TYR A 68 5.95 12.52 13.68
CA TYR A 68 5.62 11.23 14.29
C TYR A 68 6.73 10.22 14.04
N LYS A 69 6.71 9.13 14.83
CA LYS A 69 7.62 7.98 14.72
C LYS A 69 6.80 6.71 14.67
N VAL A 70 6.80 6.04 13.53
CA VAL A 70 5.98 4.85 13.29
C VAL A 70 6.73 3.60 13.73
N LYS A 71 6.10 2.85 14.64
CA LYS A 71 6.54 1.50 15.05
C LYS A 71 5.60 0.48 14.43
N THR A 72 6.11 -0.31 13.51
CA THR A 72 5.33 -1.27 12.74
C THR A 72 5.35 -2.65 13.37
N SER A 73 4.17 -3.28 13.46
CA SER A 73 3.98 -4.70 13.75
C SER A 73 3.38 -5.37 12.52
N ALA A 74 4.19 -6.12 11.76
CA ALA A 74 3.78 -6.81 10.55
C ALA A 74 3.47 -8.28 10.84
N VAL A 75 2.18 -8.65 10.73
CA VAL A 75 1.66 -9.99 11.05
C VAL A 75 0.57 -10.38 10.04
N GLY A 76 -0.13 -11.49 10.20
CA GLY A 76 -1.33 -11.77 9.38
C GLY A 76 -2.48 -10.82 9.68
N THR A 77 -3.40 -10.58 8.71
CA THR A 77 -4.52 -9.64 8.86
C THR A 77 -5.35 -9.88 10.13
N GLY A 78 -5.70 -11.12 10.42
CA GLY A 78 -6.45 -11.46 11.63
C GLY A 78 -5.72 -11.08 12.91
N ALA A 79 -4.39 -11.29 12.96
CA ALA A 79 -3.55 -10.91 14.09
C ALA A 79 -3.40 -9.37 14.18
N ALA A 80 -3.26 -8.66 13.05
CA ALA A 80 -3.20 -7.19 13.02
C ALA A 80 -4.51 -6.58 13.55
N LEU A 81 -5.65 -7.07 13.10
CA LEU A 81 -6.97 -6.65 13.60
C LEU A 81 -7.13 -6.99 15.10
N ALA A 82 -6.64 -8.16 15.55
CA ALA A 82 -6.68 -8.53 16.98
C ALA A 82 -5.79 -7.60 17.84
N ILE A 83 -4.64 -7.16 17.35
CA ILE A 83 -3.79 -6.15 18.03
C ILE A 83 -4.58 -4.84 18.20
N GLY A 84 -5.22 -4.35 17.12
CA GLY A 84 -6.07 -3.16 17.18
C GLY A 84 -7.28 -3.32 18.12
N ALA A 85 -7.93 -4.50 18.13
CA ALA A 85 -9.09 -4.79 18.98
C ALA A 85 -8.77 -4.84 20.49
N ARG A 86 -7.48 -4.88 20.86
CA ARG A 86 -7.03 -4.75 22.25
C ARG A 86 -6.52 -3.33 22.59
N GLY A 87 -6.48 -2.43 21.60
CA GLY A 87 -5.89 -1.11 21.74
C GLY A 87 -4.36 -1.14 21.87
N ASP A 88 -3.72 -2.19 21.36
CA ASP A 88 -2.25 -2.36 21.31
C ASP A 88 -1.64 -1.78 20.02
N ALA A 89 -2.45 -1.21 19.14
CA ALA A 89 -2.06 -0.37 18.01
C ALA A 89 -2.91 0.89 18.00
N ASP A 90 -2.42 1.94 17.33
CA ASP A 90 -3.13 3.19 17.12
C ASP A 90 -3.88 3.17 15.78
N VAL A 91 -3.29 2.52 14.79
CA VAL A 91 -3.80 2.42 13.43
C VAL A 91 -3.51 1.04 12.84
N VAL A 92 -4.41 0.56 11.99
CA VAL A 92 -4.30 -0.73 11.29
C VAL A 92 -4.34 -0.46 9.79
N LEU A 93 -3.40 -1.06 9.02
CA LEU A 93 -3.38 -1.03 7.55
C LEU A 93 -3.46 -2.46 7.03
N VAL A 94 -4.60 -2.84 6.48
CA VAL A 94 -4.93 -4.23 6.12
C VAL A 94 -5.69 -4.32 4.80
N HIS A 95 -5.94 -5.55 4.31
CA HIS A 95 -6.53 -5.80 3.00
C HIS A 95 -7.42 -7.05 3.01
N ALA A 96 -8.37 -7.12 3.94
CA ALA A 96 -9.39 -8.17 4.02
C ALA A 96 -10.76 -7.54 4.35
N PRO A 97 -11.46 -6.94 3.36
CA PRO A 97 -12.65 -6.12 3.57
C PRO A 97 -13.71 -6.74 4.47
N SER A 98 -14.00 -8.04 4.34
CA SER A 98 -14.99 -8.70 5.19
C SER A 98 -14.60 -8.69 6.67
N ALA A 99 -13.35 -9.04 7.00
CA ALA A 99 -12.86 -9.05 8.38
C ALA A 99 -12.77 -7.62 8.96
N GLU A 100 -12.44 -6.63 8.10
CA GLU A 100 -12.41 -5.21 8.48
C GLU A 100 -13.80 -4.68 8.81
N LEU A 101 -14.82 -5.04 8.03
CA LEU A 101 -16.21 -4.67 8.30
C LEU A 101 -16.71 -5.28 9.63
N ASP A 102 -16.36 -6.53 9.92
CA ASP A 102 -16.67 -7.13 11.21
C ASP A 102 -15.95 -6.42 12.37
N TYR A 103 -14.69 -6.02 12.16
CA TYR A 103 -13.91 -5.22 13.11
C TYR A 103 -14.58 -3.86 13.40
N MET A 104 -15.04 -3.16 12.37
CA MET A 104 -15.76 -1.89 12.48
C MET A 104 -17.11 -2.08 13.18
N LYS A 105 -17.87 -3.10 12.81
CA LYS A 105 -19.17 -3.44 13.42
C LYS A 105 -19.05 -3.78 14.91
N ALA A 106 -17.94 -4.35 15.33
CA ALA A 106 -17.62 -4.62 16.73
C ALA A 106 -17.22 -3.35 17.51
N GLY A 107 -17.16 -2.18 16.88
CA GLY A 107 -16.80 -0.89 17.52
C GLY A 107 -15.32 -0.76 17.85
N ASN A 108 -14.45 -1.50 17.16
CA ASN A 108 -13.00 -1.46 17.40
C ASN A 108 -12.29 -0.33 16.62
N GLY A 109 -12.90 0.16 15.53
CA GLY A 109 -12.38 1.25 14.70
C GLY A 109 -13.28 2.47 14.71
N ASP A 110 -12.69 3.66 14.53
CA ASP A 110 -13.41 4.93 14.35
C ASP A 110 -13.59 5.28 12.86
N ARG A 111 -12.53 5.15 12.06
CA ARG A 111 -12.53 5.48 10.64
C ARG A 111 -11.97 4.29 9.85
N ARG A 112 -12.59 3.96 8.73
CA ARG A 112 -12.07 3.01 7.73
C ARG A 112 -12.01 3.72 6.40
N LEU A 113 -10.82 3.95 5.85
CA LEU A 113 -10.62 4.68 4.61
C LEU A 113 -9.98 3.79 3.56
N LEU A 114 -10.53 3.82 2.36
CA LEU A 114 -9.95 3.19 1.18
C LEU A 114 -8.67 3.93 0.78
N VAL A 115 -7.57 3.19 0.63
CA VAL A 115 -6.25 3.75 0.33
C VAL A 115 -5.82 3.41 -1.09
N MET A 116 -5.80 2.13 -1.43
CA MET A 116 -5.22 1.63 -2.67
C MET A 116 -5.69 0.21 -2.93
N HIS A 117 -5.39 -0.32 -4.13
CA HIS A 117 -5.42 -1.74 -4.39
C HIS A 117 -4.14 -2.22 -5.07
N ASN A 118 -3.89 -3.51 -4.99
CA ASN A 118 -3.11 -4.27 -5.94
C ASN A 118 -3.91 -5.53 -6.33
N ASP A 119 -3.33 -6.45 -7.04
CA ASP A 119 -3.99 -7.71 -7.36
C ASP A 119 -3.27 -8.89 -6.72
N PHE A 120 -4.05 -9.91 -6.44
CA PHE A 120 -3.53 -11.25 -6.23
C PHE A 120 -3.28 -11.93 -7.56
N ILE A 121 -2.36 -12.87 -7.55
CA ILE A 121 -1.99 -13.70 -8.68
C ILE A 121 -1.91 -15.15 -8.23
N VAL A 122 -2.26 -16.10 -9.10
CA VAL A 122 -1.90 -17.51 -8.90
C VAL A 122 -0.60 -17.77 -9.62
N ILE A 123 0.37 -18.22 -8.88
CA ILE A 123 1.71 -18.54 -9.38
C ILE A 123 1.98 -20.04 -9.22
N GLY A 124 2.89 -20.55 -10.03
CA GLY A 124 3.25 -21.95 -10.00
C GLY A 124 4.51 -22.26 -10.82
N PRO A 125 4.91 -23.52 -10.87
CA PRO A 125 6.10 -23.90 -11.61
C PRO A 125 5.95 -23.59 -13.10
N PRO A 126 7.03 -23.20 -13.81
CA PRO A 126 6.96 -22.89 -15.24
C PRO A 126 6.43 -24.04 -16.11
N SER A 127 6.55 -25.29 -15.64
CA SER A 127 6.03 -26.47 -16.34
C SER A 127 4.51 -26.59 -16.30
N ASP A 128 3.84 -25.86 -15.39
CA ASP A 128 2.38 -25.81 -15.23
C ASP A 128 1.67 -27.19 -15.37
N PRO A 129 1.96 -28.17 -14.51
CA PRO A 129 1.43 -29.52 -14.65
C PRO A 129 -0.10 -29.60 -14.59
N ALA A 130 -0.77 -28.67 -13.89
CA ALA A 130 -2.22 -28.57 -13.85
C ALA A 130 -2.84 -27.77 -15.01
N ARG A 131 -1.99 -27.15 -15.88
CA ARG A 131 -2.40 -26.39 -17.08
C ARG A 131 -3.36 -25.26 -16.77
N ILE A 132 -3.00 -24.44 -15.79
CA ILE A 132 -3.86 -23.34 -15.30
C ILE A 132 -3.59 -22.00 -16.00
N LYS A 133 -2.52 -21.91 -16.78
CA LYS A 133 -2.11 -20.64 -17.38
C LYS A 133 -3.20 -20.01 -18.24
N GLY A 134 -3.60 -18.79 -17.89
CA GLY A 134 -4.61 -17.99 -18.59
C GLY A 134 -6.07 -18.38 -18.29
N LEU A 135 -6.32 -19.32 -17.38
CA LEU A 135 -7.66 -19.64 -16.91
C LEU A 135 -8.18 -18.56 -15.94
N ARG A 136 -9.48 -18.56 -15.70
CA ARG A 136 -10.06 -17.86 -14.55
C ARG A 136 -9.64 -18.53 -13.25
N VAL A 137 -9.55 -17.80 -12.16
CA VAL A 137 -9.10 -18.34 -10.86
C VAL A 137 -9.93 -19.52 -10.39
N SER A 138 -11.26 -19.48 -10.59
CA SER A 138 -12.16 -20.58 -10.23
C SER A 138 -11.87 -21.87 -11.03
N GLU A 139 -11.55 -21.75 -12.30
CA GLU A 139 -11.18 -22.88 -13.17
C GLU A 139 -9.77 -23.39 -12.84
N ALA A 140 -8.84 -22.50 -12.60
CA ALA A 140 -7.49 -22.82 -12.20
C ALA A 140 -7.43 -23.63 -10.90
N LEU A 141 -8.16 -23.19 -9.87
CA LEU A 141 -8.25 -23.91 -8.59
C LEU A 141 -8.90 -25.30 -8.77
N LYS A 142 -9.94 -25.43 -9.60
CA LYS A 142 -10.51 -26.74 -9.95
C LYS A 142 -9.51 -27.64 -10.64
N ALA A 143 -8.73 -27.10 -11.59
CA ALA A 143 -7.71 -27.86 -12.31
C ALA A 143 -6.59 -28.34 -11.37
N ILE A 144 -6.12 -27.50 -10.45
CA ILE A 144 -5.14 -27.86 -9.42
C ILE A 144 -5.68 -29.00 -8.54
N ALA A 145 -6.92 -28.88 -8.06
CA ALA A 145 -7.55 -29.91 -7.23
C ALA A 145 -7.74 -31.24 -7.98
N ASN A 146 -8.21 -31.20 -9.22
CA ASN A 146 -8.40 -32.39 -10.05
C ASN A 146 -7.07 -33.10 -10.36
N ALA A 147 -6.01 -32.35 -10.58
CA ALA A 147 -4.65 -32.88 -10.80
C ALA A 147 -3.98 -33.32 -9.48
N GLN A 148 -4.55 -32.99 -8.32
CA GLN A 148 -3.93 -33.11 -7.00
C GLN A 148 -2.50 -32.51 -6.99
N ALA A 149 -2.32 -31.42 -7.74
CA ALA A 149 -1.05 -30.75 -7.86
C ALA A 149 -0.75 -29.96 -6.56
N THR A 150 0.48 -30.04 -6.08
CA THR A 150 0.86 -29.44 -4.82
C THR A 150 0.50 -27.95 -4.77
N PHE A 151 -0.25 -27.55 -3.76
CA PHE A 151 -0.64 -26.18 -3.49
C PHE A 151 -0.18 -25.79 -2.08
N ILE A 152 0.51 -24.67 -1.97
CA ILE A 152 0.94 -24.11 -0.69
C ILE A 152 0.01 -22.97 -0.31
N SER A 153 -0.74 -23.18 0.76
CA SER A 153 -1.55 -22.16 1.42
C SER A 153 -0.74 -21.44 2.47
N ARG A 154 -1.06 -20.18 2.72
CA ARG A 154 -0.46 -19.46 3.84
C ARG A 154 -0.83 -20.05 5.19
N GLY A 155 -2.10 -20.41 5.42
CA GLY A 155 -2.57 -21.04 6.65
C GLY A 155 -2.39 -20.20 7.91
N ASP A 156 -2.32 -18.86 7.80
CA ASP A 156 -1.95 -17.93 8.89
C ASP A 156 -3.02 -16.87 9.20
N ASN A 157 -4.23 -17.04 8.66
CA ASN A 157 -5.32 -16.08 8.78
C ASN A 157 -4.98 -14.67 8.26
N SER A 158 -4.09 -14.59 7.25
CA SER A 158 -3.79 -13.36 6.52
C SER A 158 -4.89 -13.01 5.52
N GLY A 159 -4.84 -11.80 4.95
CA GLY A 159 -5.74 -11.42 3.85
C GLY A 159 -5.66 -12.37 2.66
N THR A 160 -4.46 -12.83 2.29
CA THR A 160 -4.25 -13.85 1.25
C THR A 160 -4.88 -15.20 1.61
N ASP A 161 -4.71 -15.65 2.85
CA ASP A 161 -5.30 -16.89 3.36
C ASP A 161 -6.83 -16.83 3.38
N ILE A 162 -7.38 -15.71 3.85
CA ILE A 162 -8.83 -15.47 3.87
C ILE A 162 -9.41 -15.49 2.46
N LEU A 163 -8.76 -14.78 1.50
CA LEU A 163 -9.18 -14.80 0.10
C LEU A 163 -9.10 -16.19 -0.49
N GLU A 164 -7.98 -16.87 -0.33
CA GLU A 164 -7.77 -18.23 -0.84
C GLU A 164 -8.87 -19.19 -0.37
N LYS A 165 -9.14 -19.22 0.93
CA LYS A 165 -10.20 -20.05 1.52
C LYS A 165 -11.60 -19.69 1.01
N ALA A 166 -11.86 -18.39 0.78
CA ALA A 166 -13.10 -17.93 0.18
C ALA A 166 -13.25 -18.44 -1.28
N LEU A 167 -12.17 -18.40 -2.07
CA LEU A 167 -12.16 -18.90 -3.44
C LEU A 167 -12.41 -20.42 -3.50
N TRP A 168 -11.76 -21.21 -2.64
CA TRP A 168 -12.03 -22.65 -2.51
C TRP A 168 -13.48 -22.94 -2.14
N LYS A 169 -14.01 -22.21 -1.17
CA LYS A 169 -15.41 -22.31 -0.75
C LYS A 169 -16.39 -21.98 -1.88
N GLN A 170 -16.10 -20.93 -2.66
CA GLN A 170 -16.93 -20.50 -3.79
C GLN A 170 -17.10 -21.60 -4.85
N ILE A 171 -16.07 -22.40 -5.07
CA ILE A 171 -16.12 -23.54 -6.01
C ILE A 171 -16.54 -24.86 -5.35
N ALA A 172 -16.97 -24.83 -4.08
CA ALA A 172 -17.42 -25.99 -3.29
C ALA A 172 -16.34 -27.10 -3.17
N ILE A 173 -15.06 -26.74 -3.13
CA ILE A 173 -13.94 -27.65 -2.90
C ILE A 173 -13.37 -27.38 -1.50
N SER A 174 -13.16 -28.46 -0.72
CA SER A 174 -12.44 -28.43 0.55
C SER A 174 -11.07 -29.09 0.34
N PRO A 175 -10.02 -28.33 0.08
CA PRO A 175 -8.69 -28.90 -0.22
C PRO A 175 -8.12 -29.60 1.00
N GLN A 176 -7.44 -30.73 0.79
CA GLN A 176 -6.91 -31.57 1.85
C GLN A 176 -5.51 -32.10 1.48
N ARG A 177 -4.76 -32.53 2.50
CA ARG A 177 -3.52 -33.29 2.31
C ARG A 177 -3.77 -34.55 1.43
N PRO A 178 -2.76 -35.00 0.68
CA PRO A 178 -1.35 -34.57 0.72
C PRO A 178 -1.02 -33.38 -0.21
N TRP A 179 -1.86 -33.01 -1.19
CA TRP A 179 -1.56 -32.00 -2.18
C TRP A 179 -1.74 -30.57 -1.69
N TYR A 180 -2.56 -30.34 -0.68
CA TYR A 180 -2.77 -29.04 -0.06
C TYR A 180 -2.00 -28.96 1.27
N VAL A 181 -1.08 -27.99 1.36
CA VAL A 181 -0.17 -27.84 2.50
C VAL A 181 -0.21 -26.41 3.03
N GLU A 182 -0.60 -26.26 4.29
CA GLU A 182 -0.54 -24.97 4.97
C GLU A 182 0.88 -24.74 5.49
N ALA A 183 1.47 -23.59 5.08
CA ALA A 183 2.82 -23.19 5.47
C ALA A 183 2.86 -22.53 6.87
N ALA A 184 1.74 -21.98 7.32
CA ALA A 184 1.58 -21.23 8.59
C ALA A 184 2.64 -20.13 8.78
N THR A 185 2.95 -19.38 7.69
CA THR A 185 4.01 -18.37 7.67
C THR A 185 3.67 -17.17 6.78
N GLY A 186 4.50 -16.10 6.83
CA GLY A 186 4.33 -14.90 6.02
C GLY A 186 4.51 -15.14 4.52
N MET A 187 4.05 -14.19 3.67
CA MET A 187 4.01 -14.37 2.22
C MET A 187 5.38 -14.63 1.60
N GLY A 188 6.41 -13.90 2.01
CA GLY A 188 7.77 -14.10 1.50
C GLY A 188 8.27 -15.53 1.71
N GLN A 189 8.09 -16.08 2.91
CA GLN A 189 8.49 -17.46 3.22
C GLN A 189 7.60 -18.50 2.50
N THR A 190 6.30 -18.21 2.36
CA THR A 190 5.37 -19.05 1.58
C THR A 190 5.82 -19.17 0.13
N LEU A 191 6.27 -18.07 -0.50
CA LEU A 191 6.83 -18.07 -1.85
C LEU A 191 8.09 -18.94 -1.97
N THR A 192 8.98 -18.86 -0.98
CA THR A 192 10.18 -19.72 -0.94
C THR A 192 9.80 -21.20 -0.90
N ILE A 193 8.90 -21.59 0.01
CA ILE A 193 8.41 -22.97 0.14
C ILE A 193 7.74 -23.44 -1.15
N ALA A 194 6.88 -22.61 -1.75
CA ALA A 194 6.20 -22.96 -3.01
C ALA A 194 7.21 -23.15 -4.15
N SER A 195 8.24 -22.31 -4.22
CA SER A 195 9.31 -22.41 -5.21
C SER A 195 10.11 -23.71 -5.06
N GLU A 196 10.58 -24.03 -3.85
CA GLU A 196 11.32 -25.25 -3.55
C GLU A 196 10.53 -26.52 -3.85
N LYS A 197 9.22 -26.50 -3.55
CA LYS A 197 8.31 -27.63 -3.80
C LYS A 197 7.76 -27.69 -5.24
N ARG A 198 8.08 -26.71 -6.09
CA ARG A 198 7.49 -26.53 -7.42
C ARG A 198 5.96 -26.59 -7.37
N ALA A 199 5.40 -25.89 -6.40
CA ALA A 199 3.99 -25.89 -6.06
C ALA A 199 3.28 -24.63 -6.56
N TYR A 200 1.95 -24.69 -6.62
CA TYR A 200 1.09 -23.53 -6.82
C TYR A 200 0.87 -22.79 -5.50
N THR A 201 0.65 -21.50 -5.59
CA THR A 201 0.21 -20.67 -4.45
C THR A 201 -0.48 -19.40 -4.96
N ILE A 202 -1.15 -18.68 -4.06
CA ILE A 202 -1.67 -17.34 -4.30
C ILE A 202 -0.76 -16.34 -3.57
N SER A 203 -0.42 -15.25 -4.26
CA SER A 203 0.34 -14.14 -3.69
C SER A 203 -0.22 -12.81 -4.16
N ASP A 204 -0.04 -11.75 -3.39
CA ASP A 204 -0.13 -10.41 -3.96
C ASP A 204 1.04 -10.19 -4.95
N ARG A 205 0.75 -9.42 -6.01
CA ARG A 205 1.73 -9.16 -7.08
C ARG A 205 2.96 -8.42 -6.56
N ALA A 206 2.78 -7.49 -5.63
CA ALA A 206 3.88 -6.68 -5.15
C ALA A 206 4.93 -7.52 -4.42
N THR A 207 4.51 -8.41 -3.50
CA THR A 207 5.42 -9.33 -2.81
C THR A 207 6.09 -10.30 -3.80
N TYR A 208 5.33 -10.84 -4.78
CA TYR A 208 5.90 -11.69 -5.82
C TYR A 208 7.00 -10.96 -6.60
N LEU A 209 6.76 -9.75 -7.08
CA LEU A 209 7.74 -8.98 -7.87
C LEU A 209 8.95 -8.57 -7.03
N ALA A 210 8.75 -8.21 -5.76
CA ALA A 210 9.84 -7.91 -4.84
C ALA A 210 10.80 -9.11 -4.65
N ARG A 211 10.27 -10.33 -4.75
CA ARG A 211 11.04 -11.57 -4.57
C ARG A 211 11.28 -12.37 -5.84
N ARG A 212 10.92 -11.81 -7.01
CA ARG A 212 10.97 -12.51 -8.30
C ARG A 212 12.33 -13.14 -8.63
N SER A 213 13.43 -12.48 -8.23
CA SER A 213 14.79 -12.97 -8.46
C SER A 213 15.19 -14.15 -7.57
N GLU A 214 14.43 -14.41 -6.50
CA GLU A 214 14.75 -15.44 -5.50
C GLU A 214 13.94 -16.72 -5.67
N ILE A 215 12.93 -16.70 -6.56
CA ILE A 215 11.96 -17.79 -6.73
C ILE A 215 11.87 -18.24 -8.19
N ALA A 216 11.61 -19.54 -8.39
CA ALA A 216 11.45 -20.15 -9.72
C ALA A 216 9.97 -20.46 -10.00
N LEU A 217 9.10 -19.45 -9.86
CA LEU A 217 7.66 -19.54 -10.11
C LEU A 217 7.25 -18.49 -11.14
N ASP A 218 6.30 -18.82 -12.02
CA ASP A 218 5.72 -17.91 -13.00
C ASP A 218 4.30 -17.50 -12.61
N ILE A 219 3.87 -16.31 -13.07
CA ILE A 219 2.47 -15.90 -13.00
C ILE A 219 1.67 -16.73 -14.01
N LEU A 220 0.67 -17.45 -13.53
CA LEU A 220 -0.16 -18.33 -14.37
C LEU A 220 -1.59 -17.81 -14.48
N VAL A 221 -2.13 -17.18 -13.42
CA VAL A 221 -3.45 -16.54 -13.43
C VAL A 221 -3.33 -15.13 -12.86
N GLU A 222 -3.89 -14.16 -13.56
CA GLU A 222 -3.91 -12.74 -13.20
C GLU A 222 -5.11 -12.04 -13.82
N LYS A 223 -5.37 -10.79 -13.42
CA LYS A 223 -6.40 -9.92 -14.01
C LYS A 223 -7.81 -10.51 -13.97
N ASP A 224 -8.10 -11.34 -12.98
CA ASP A 224 -9.45 -11.86 -12.73
C ASP A 224 -10.09 -11.05 -11.60
N PRO A 225 -11.34 -10.54 -11.75
CA PRO A 225 -11.98 -9.70 -10.74
C PRO A 225 -11.93 -10.22 -9.29
N PRO A 226 -12.09 -11.52 -9.00
CA PRO A 226 -11.98 -12.03 -7.63
C PRO A 226 -10.57 -11.89 -7.02
N LEU A 227 -9.57 -11.52 -7.81
CA LEU A 227 -8.18 -11.35 -7.36
C LEU A 227 -7.82 -9.90 -6.99
N ILE A 228 -8.79 -8.98 -6.97
CA ILE A 228 -8.54 -7.60 -6.53
C ILE A 228 -8.25 -7.57 -5.02
N ASN A 229 -7.16 -6.93 -4.65
CA ASN A 229 -6.68 -6.84 -3.28
C ASN A 229 -6.74 -5.40 -2.77
N VAL A 230 -7.78 -5.09 -2.02
CA VAL A 230 -8.13 -3.73 -1.58
C VAL A 230 -7.59 -3.44 -0.19
N TYR A 231 -6.90 -2.32 -0.03
CA TYR A 231 -6.25 -1.91 1.22
C TYR A 231 -7.01 -0.77 1.90
N HIS A 232 -7.25 -0.94 3.19
CA HIS A 232 -7.84 0.09 4.03
C HIS A 232 -6.93 0.43 5.21
N VAL A 233 -6.94 1.71 5.57
CA VAL A 233 -6.43 2.17 6.84
C VAL A 233 -7.60 2.33 7.81
N ILE A 234 -7.45 1.81 9.03
CA ILE A 234 -8.47 1.87 10.08
C ILE A 234 -7.84 2.51 11.31
N THR A 235 -8.40 3.63 11.78
CA THR A 235 -8.00 4.22 13.06
C THR A 235 -8.67 3.44 14.19
N VAL A 236 -7.89 3.06 15.21
CA VAL A 236 -8.41 2.31 16.35
C VAL A 236 -9.27 3.23 17.21
N ASN A 237 -10.37 2.72 17.74
CA ASN A 237 -11.35 3.49 18.49
C ASN A 237 -10.78 4.03 19.82
N ALA A 238 -10.40 5.30 19.82
CA ALA A 238 -9.80 5.97 20.98
C ALA A 238 -10.76 6.16 22.15
N THR A 239 -12.08 6.18 21.92
CA THR A 239 -13.08 6.23 22.99
C THR A 239 -13.12 4.91 23.76
N ARG A 240 -13.01 3.78 23.05
CA ARG A 240 -12.95 2.45 23.64
C ARG A 240 -11.58 2.16 24.27
N PHE A 241 -10.51 2.66 23.66
CA PHE A 241 -9.12 2.41 24.05
C PHE A 241 -8.38 3.73 24.33
N PRO A 242 -8.50 4.32 25.54
CA PRO A 242 -7.96 5.65 25.82
C PRO A 242 -6.44 5.80 25.69
N ARG A 243 -5.69 4.70 25.62
CA ARG A 243 -4.22 4.71 25.41
C ARG A 243 -3.82 4.97 23.95
N VAL A 244 -4.76 4.79 23.01
CA VAL A 244 -4.51 4.98 21.57
C VAL A 244 -4.12 6.44 21.29
N ASN A 245 -3.11 6.61 20.47
CA ASN A 245 -2.69 7.93 19.97
C ASN A 245 -3.60 8.35 18.81
N ARG A 246 -4.80 8.86 19.16
CA ARG A 246 -5.80 9.29 18.18
C ARG A 246 -5.25 10.29 17.18
N ALA A 247 -4.55 11.31 17.64
CA ALA A 247 -4.03 12.37 16.78
C ALA A 247 -3.02 11.81 15.76
N GLY A 248 -2.13 10.89 16.19
CA GLY A 248 -1.21 10.20 15.31
C GLY A 248 -1.91 9.27 14.33
N ALA A 249 -2.92 8.53 14.78
CA ALA A 249 -3.71 7.64 13.94
C ALA A 249 -4.47 8.41 12.84
N ASP A 250 -5.14 9.51 13.21
CA ASP A 250 -5.83 10.38 12.26
C ASP A 250 -4.84 11.01 11.26
N ALA A 251 -3.69 11.51 11.73
CA ALA A 251 -2.66 12.08 10.88
C ALA A 251 -2.12 11.05 9.85
N PHE A 252 -1.93 9.78 10.27
CA PHE A 252 -1.46 8.73 9.36
C PHE A 252 -2.54 8.33 8.36
N ALA A 253 -3.78 8.21 8.79
CA ALA A 253 -4.91 7.91 7.91
C ALA A 253 -5.10 9.01 6.86
N ASP A 254 -5.09 10.29 7.27
CA ASP A 254 -5.20 11.43 6.36
C ASP A 254 -3.99 11.52 5.41
N TYR A 255 -2.78 11.22 5.89
CA TYR A 255 -1.59 11.14 5.06
C TYR A 255 -1.72 10.10 3.94
N LEU A 256 -2.20 8.89 4.25
CA LEU A 256 -2.33 7.82 3.25
C LEU A 256 -3.32 8.17 2.13
N VAL A 257 -4.38 8.91 2.42
CA VAL A 257 -5.38 9.32 1.43
C VAL A 257 -5.09 10.68 0.79
N ALA A 258 -4.05 11.38 1.23
CA ALA A 258 -3.67 12.68 0.68
C ALA A 258 -3.19 12.57 -0.78
N PRO A 259 -3.53 13.54 -1.67
CA PRO A 259 -3.17 13.49 -3.08
C PRO A 259 -1.67 13.30 -3.35
N GLN A 260 -0.80 13.83 -2.50
CA GLN A 260 0.65 13.68 -2.66
C GLN A 260 1.10 12.25 -2.35
N THR A 261 0.55 11.61 -1.31
CA THR A 261 0.85 10.22 -0.97
C THR A 261 0.28 9.26 -2.00
N GLN A 262 -0.91 9.55 -2.52
CA GLN A 262 -1.52 8.77 -3.61
C GLN A 262 -0.65 8.79 -4.89
N LYS A 263 0.07 9.89 -5.16
CA LYS A 263 1.08 9.94 -6.25
C LYS A 263 2.31 9.08 -5.93
N LEU A 264 2.77 9.04 -4.68
CA LEU A 264 3.86 8.14 -4.28
C LEU A 264 3.47 6.67 -4.46
N ILE A 265 2.24 6.31 -4.06
CA ILE A 265 1.68 4.96 -4.25
C ILE A 265 1.63 4.60 -5.74
N ALA A 266 1.12 5.49 -6.60
CA ALA A 266 1.02 5.27 -8.05
C ALA A 266 2.40 5.10 -8.73
N GLY A 267 3.43 5.76 -8.22
CA GLY A 267 4.80 5.66 -8.74
C GLY A 267 5.60 4.49 -8.18
N PHE A 268 5.11 3.86 -7.12
CA PHE A 268 5.88 2.82 -6.44
C PHE A 268 6.07 1.58 -7.32
N GLY A 269 7.31 1.19 -7.52
CA GLY A 269 7.71 0.04 -8.31
C GLY A 269 7.97 0.33 -9.79
N VAL A 270 7.52 1.46 -10.33
CA VAL A 270 7.66 1.78 -11.77
C VAL A 270 9.12 1.74 -12.22
N ASP A 271 10.02 2.39 -11.49
CA ASP A 271 11.46 2.44 -11.85
C ASP A 271 12.12 1.05 -11.78
N LYS A 272 11.70 0.22 -10.84
CA LYS A 272 12.33 -1.08 -10.60
C LYS A 272 11.74 -2.21 -11.43
N TYR A 273 10.42 -2.19 -11.66
CA TYR A 273 9.69 -3.30 -12.27
C TYR A 273 9.01 -2.92 -13.59
N GLY A 274 9.15 -1.67 -14.06
CA GLY A 274 8.52 -1.17 -15.29
C GLY A 274 7.00 -0.99 -15.16
N GLN A 275 6.43 -1.16 -13.96
CA GLN A 275 5.00 -1.03 -13.69
C GLN A 275 4.75 -0.64 -12.24
N ALA A 276 3.62 0.03 -11.98
CA ALA A 276 3.16 0.31 -10.64
C ALA A 276 2.82 -1.00 -9.91
N LEU A 277 3.16 -1.10 -8.63
CA LEU A 277 2.80 -2.24 -7.78
C LEU A 277 1.49 -2.03 -7.03
N PHE A 278 1.08 -0.78 -6.86
CA PHE A 278 -0.15 -0.38 -6.20
C PHE A 278 -0.84 0.71 -7.00
N PHE A 279 -2.15 0.74 -6.93
CA PHE A 279 -3.01 1.70 -7.62
C PHE A 279 -3.77 2.54 -6.59
N PRO A 280 -3.70 3.87 -6.65
CA PRO A 280 -4.37 4.75 -5.70
C PRO A 280 -5.88 4.74 -5.85
N ASP A 281 -6.60 4.68 -4.72
CA ASP A 281 -8.07 4.60 -4.69
C ASP A 281 -8.72 5.57 -3.69
N ALA A 282 -7.96 6.45 -3.06
CA ALA A 282 -8.55 7.40 -2.12
C ALA A 282 -9.66 8.22 -2.78
N GLY A 283 -10.84 8.26 -2.12
CA GLY A 283 -12.01 8.97 -2.61
C GLY A 283 -12.85 8.23 -3.64
N LYS A 284 -12.47 7.01 -4.06
CA LYS A 284 -13.33 6.14 -4.89
C LYS A 284 -14.34 5.39 -4.02
N ASN A 285 -15.40 4.87 -4.67
CA ASN A 285 -16.23 3.84 -4.04
C ASN A 285 -15.52 2.49 -4.12
N GLU A 286 -15.62 1.68 -3.08
CA GLU A 286 -14.96 0.36 -3.03
C GLU A 286 -15.44 -0.57 -4.17
N GLU A 287 -16.70 -0.41 -4.61
CA GLU A 287 -17.29 -1.18 -5.72
C GLU A 287 -16.67 -0.85 -7.09
N ASP A 288 -16.02 0.29 -7.23
CA ASP A 288 -15.40 0.76 -8.47
C ASP A 288 -13.90 0.43 -8.55
N VAL A 289 -13.35 -0.21 -7.51
CA VAL A 289 -11.94 -0.56 -7.46
C VAL A 289 -11.60 -1.67 -8.45
N GLY A 290 -10.55 -1.46 -9.24
CA GLY A 290 -10.08 -2.45 -10.22
C GLY A 290 -10.92 -2.55 -11.51
N ARG A 291 -11.85 -1.59 -11.73
CA ARG A 291 -12.65 -1.47 -12.96
C ARG A 291 -12.09 -0.43 -13.92
#